data_f12f6bad8f5c51e153228b1482d401b5
#
_entry.id   f12f6bad8f5c51e153228b1482d401b5
#
_cell.length_a   1.000
_cell.length_b   1.000
_cell.length_c   1.000
_cell.angle_alpha   90.00
_cell.angle_beta   90.00
_cell.angle_gamma   90.00
#
_symmetry.space_group_name_H-M   'P 1'
#
loop_
_entity.id
_entity.type
_entity.pdbx_description
1 polymer ?
#
loop_
_entity_poly.entity_id
_entity_poly.type
_entity_poly.pdbx_seq_one_letter_code
_entity_poly.pdbx_strand_id
1 'polypeptide(L)'
;HCDNPPCTRVCPTRATWRREKDGIGMMDWHRCIGCRYCIVACPYGSRSFNGKDPRTADNLSEMLPTFPTRQRGVVEKCTFCAERDLAGGEMPACVEACDNDEIVVGDLNDPGSKVRRVLGQHMTIRRKPGLGTRPGVYYIIEDPSTLIEMAPAAEVVEIVEEGDNA
;
A
#
# COMPACT_ATOMS: atom_id res chain seq x y z
N HIS A 1 -1.28 0.44 2.71
CA HIS A 1 -2.10 -0.13 3.81
C HIS A 1 -1.26 -1.12 4.63
N CYS A 2 -0.14 -0.63 5.21
CA CYS A 2 0.73 -1.45 6.07
C CYS A 2 0.14 -1.59 7.47
N ASP A 3 0.44 -2.71 8.15
CA ASP A 3 0.12 -2.86 9.58
C ASP A 3 0.99 -1.96 10.45
N ASN A 4 2.25 -1.79 10.05
CA ASN A 4 3.22 -0.94 10.72
C ASN A 4 3.70 0.18 9.77
N PRO A 5 2.86 1.21 9.50
CA PRO A 5 3.12 2.20 8.46
C PRO A 5 4.11 3.28 8.91
N PRO A 6 5.32 3.36 8.35
CA PRO A 6 6.27 4.42 8.71
C PRO A 6 5.77 5.81 8.32
N CYS A 7 5.00 5.88 7.23
CA CYS A 7 4.46 7.13 6.70
C CYS A 7 3.48 7.86 7.64
N THR A 8 2.80 7.15 8.55
CA THR A 8 1.90 7.78 9.53
C THR A 8 2.68 8.38 10.70
N ARG A 9 3.81 7.76 11.05
CA ARG A 9 4.66 8.21 12.18
C ARG A 9 5.40 9.51 11.89
N VAL A 10 5.77 9.74 10.63
CA VAL A 10 6.51 10.94 10.23
C VAL A 10 5.61 12.13 9.89
N CYS A 11 4.29 11.98 9.92
CA CYS A 11 3.37 13.05 9.56
C CYS A 11 3.23 14.05 10.71
N PRO A 12 3.72 15.32 10.57
CA PRO A 12 3.69 16.30 11.66
C PRO A 12 2.28 16.74 12.03
N THR A 13 1.36 16.73 11.06
CA THR A 13 -0.03 17.17 11.26
C THR A 13 -0.99 15.99 11.51
N ARG A 14 -0.48 14.76 11.53
CA ARG A 14 -1.29 13.54 11.60
C ARG A 14 -2.38 13.48 10.50
N ALA A 15 -2.10 14.05 9.35
CA ALA A 15 -2.99 14.00 8.19
C ALA A 15 -3.14 12.59 7.61
N THR A 16 -2.24 11.68 7.93
CA THR A 16 -2.35 10.29 7.53
C THR A 16 -2.29 9.37 8.76
N TRP A 17 -3.18 8.39 8.79
CA TRP A 17 -3.31 7.45 9.90
C TRP A 17 -3.75 6.06 9.39
N ARG A 18 -3.64 5.06 10.24
CA ARG A 18 -4.24 3.75 10.02
C ARG A 18 -5.60 3.73 10.73
N ARG A 19 -6.67 3.46 10.01
CA ARG A 19 -8.02 3.36 10.57
C ARG A 19 -8.13 2.06 11.37
N GLU A 20 -8.56 2.14 12.62
CA GLU A 20 -8.60 0.99 13.54
C GLU A 20 -9.63 -0.05 13.11
N LYS A 21 -10.76 0.41 12.58
CA LYS A 21 -11.90 -0.45 12.18
C LYS A 21 -11.50 -1.53 11.17
N ASP A 22 -10.64 -1.20 10.20
CA ASP A 22 -10.37 -2.05 9.04
C ASP A 22 -8.89 -2.06 8.61
N GLY A 23 -8.04 -1.35 9.33
CA GLY A 23 -6.61 -1.29 9.02
C GLY A 23 -6.25 -0.47 7.79
N ILE A 24 -7.21 0.18 7.15
CA ILE A 24 -6.96 0.98 5.94
C ILE A 24 -6.15 2.22 6.30
N GLY A 25 -5.06 2.45 5.57
CA GLY A 25 -4.29 3.69 5.68
C GLY A 25 -5.03 4.83 5.00
N MET A 26 -5.46 5.80 5.78
CA MET A 26 -6.25 6.95 5.34
C MET A 26 -5.41 8.21 5.17
N MET A 27 -5.99 9.21 4.52
CA MET A 27 -5.40 10.52 4.33
C MET A 27 -6.48 11.61 4.43
N ASP A 28 -6.20 12.64 5.24
CA ASP A 28 -7.00 13.85 5.32
C ASP A 28 -6.26 15.01 4.64
N TRP A 29 -6.76 15.41 3.49
CA TRP A 29 -6.12 16.47 2.68
C TRP A 29 -6.22 17.85 3.31
N HIS A 30 -7.22 18.10 4.16
CA HIS A 30 -7.37 19.39 4.86
C HIS A 30 -6.29 19.58 5.92
N ARG A 31 -5.81 18.50 6.53
CA ARG A 31 -4.71 18.54 7.50
C ARG A 31 -3.33 18.47 6.84
N CYS A 32 -3.28 18.08 5.56
CA CYS A 32 -2.01 17.90 4.86
C CYS A 32 -1.39 19.24 4.50
N ILE A 33 -0.17 19.48 4.95
CA ILE A 33 0.63 20.69 4.63
C ILE A 33 1.61 20.46 3.47
N GLY A 34 1.58 19.28 2.83
CA GLY A 34 2.43 18.97 1.68
C GLY A 34 3.92 18.81 1.97
N CYS A 35 4.33 18.59 3.22
CA CYS A 35 5.74 18.46 3.61
C CYS A 35 6.48 17.26 2.98
N ARG A 36 5.76 16.30 2.40
CA ARG A 36 6.27 15.12 1.68
C ARG A 36 7.04 14.09 2.53
N TYR A 37 7.16 14.26 3.84
CA TYR A 37 7.84 13.30 4.71
C TYR A 37 7.30 11.88 4.57
N CYS A 38 5.99 11.74 4.39
CA CYS A 38 5.36 10.44 4.17
C CYS A 38 5.70 9.81 2.82
N ILE A 39 6.08 10.61 1.80
CA ILE A 39 6.58 10.10 0.51
C ILE A 39 7.96 9.50 0.72
N VAL A 40 8.86 10.23 1.38
CA VAL A 40 10.23 9.77 1.67
C VAL A 40 10.22 8.53 2.56
N ALA A 41 9.33 8.50 3.57
CA ALA A 41 9.24 7.38 4.50
C ALA A 41 8.59 6.12 3.90
N CYS A 42 7.90 6.22 2.74
CA CYS A 42 7.25 5.08 2.12
C CYS A 42 8.23 4.28 1.26
N PRO A 43 8.63 3.06 1.67
CA PRO A 43 9.61 2.29 0.90
C PRO A 43 9.03 1.71 -0.40
N TYR A 44 7.73 1.89 -0.63
CA TYR A 44 7.00 1.34 -1.79
C TYR A 44 6.69 2.39 -2.86
N GLY A 45 6.97 3.67 -2.61
CA GLY A 45 6.59 4.75 -3.53
C GLY A 45 5.08 4.94 -3.68
N SER A 46 4.28 4.47 -2.70
CA SER A 46 2.80 4.44 -2.81
C SER A 46 2.15 5.76 -2.39
N ARG A 47 2.81 6.88 -2.65
CA ARG A 47 2.31 8.22 -2.37
C ARG A 47 2.73 9.17 -3.48
N SER A 48 1.83 10.05 -3.87
CA SER A 48 2.04 11.07 -4.89
C SER A 48 1.76 12.47 -4.33
N PHE A 49 2.34 13.48 -4.95
CA PHE A 49 2.15 14.87 -4.57
C PHE A 49 1.42 15.62 -5.68
N ASN A 50 0.37 16.35 -5.34
CA ASN A 50 -0.40 17.17 -6.27
C ASN A 50 0.30 18.50 -6.53
N GLY A 51 1.19 18.53 -7.50
CA GLY A 51 1.89 19.77 -7.91
C GLY A 51 1.01 20.72 -8.71
N LYS A 52 0.00 20.19 -9.42
CA LYS A 52 -1.01 20.94 -10.15
C LYS A 52 -2.35 20.89 -9.42
N ASP A 53 -3.26 21.81 -9.75
CA ASP A 53 -4.63 21.76 -9.22
C ASP A 53 -5.42 20.69 -9.97
N PRO A 54 -5.81 19.57 -9.30
CA PRO A 54 -6.55 18.50 -9.97
C PRO A 54 -7.94 18.94 -10.44
N ARG A 55 -8.47 20.04 -9.91
CA ARG A 55 -9.78 20.60 -10.32
C ARG A 55 -9.76 21.24 -11.71
N THR A 56 -8.59 21.40 -12.30
CA THR A 56 -8.42 21.89 -13.68
C THR A 56 -8.34 20.77 -14.71
N ALA A 57 -8.52 19.52 -14.29
CA ALA A 57 -8.53 18.40 -15.21
C ALA A 57 -9.77 18.40 -16.10
N ASP A 58 -9.59 18.13 -17.40
CA ASP A 58 -10.65 18.22 -18.42
C ASP A 58 -11.78 17.20 -18.23
N ASN A 59 -11.54 16.13 -17.47
CA ASN A 59 -12.48 15.03 -17.25
C ASN A 59 -13.24 15.08 -15.91
N LEU A 60 -13.28 16.23 -15.21
CA LEU A 60 -13.99 16.34 -13.93
C LEU A 60 -15.48 16.01 -14.04
N SER A 61 -16.10 16.32 -15.17
CA SER A 61 -17.51 16.01 -15.42
C SER A 61 -17.82 14.53 -15.54
N GLU A 62 -16.79 13.71 -15.81
CA GLU A 62 -16.88 12.25 -15.92
C GLU A 62 -16.66 11.53 -14.59
N MET A 63 -16.18 12.26 -13.58
CA MET A 63 -15.94 11.70 -12.25
C MET A 63 -17.26 11.46 -11.51
N LEU A 64 -17.28 10.41 -10.71
CA LEU A 64 -18.41 10.12 -9.81
C LEU A 64 -18.64 11.32 -8.87
N PRO A 65 -19.91 11.78 -8.67
CA PRO A 65 -20.22 12.89 -7.79
C PRO A 65 -19.75 12.69 -6.34
N THR A 66 -19.65 11.44 -5.91
CA THR A 66 -19.16 11.04 -4.59
C THR A 66 -17.63 11.04 -4.47
N PHE A 67 -16.91 11.18 -5.58
CA PHE A 67 -15.45 11.21 -5.55
C PHE A 67 -14.97 12.51 -4.88
N PRO A 68 -14.21 12.40 -3.79
CA PRO A 68 -13.83 13.59 -3.03
C PRO A 68 -12.87 14.46 -3.84
N THR A 69 -13.17 15.78 -3.86
CA THR A 69 -12.34 16.77 -4.53
C THR A 69 -10.94 16.81 -3.92
N ARG A 70 -9.92 16.74 -4.77
CA ARG A 70 -8.53 16.87 -4.38
C ARG A 70 -8.07 18.32 -4.42
N GLN A 71 -6.98 18.61 -3.73
CA GLN A 71 -6.40 19.94 -3.65
C GLN A 71 -4.96 19.94 -4.18
N ARG A 72 -4.53 21.11 -4.67
CA ARG A 72 -3.12 21.34 -4.96
C ARG A 72 -2.31 21.40 -3.67
N GLY A 73 -1.07 20.92 -3.71
CA GLY A 73 -0.12 21.03 -2.60
C GLY A 73 -0.27 19.97 -1.51
N VAL A 74 -1.09 18.96 -1.73
CA VAL A 74 -1.29 17.85 -0.78
C VAL A 74 -0.69 16.55 -1.31
N VAL A 75 -0.47 15.61 -0.39
CA VAL A 75 -0.04 14.25 -0.74
C VAL A 75 -1.26 13.35 -0.84
N GLU A 76 -1.27 12.49 -1.84
CA GLU A 76 -2.32 11.50 -2.05
C GLU A 76 -1.78 10.07 -2.00
N LYS A 77 -2.67 9.14 -1.79
CA LYS A 77 -2.46 7.70 -1.86
C LYS A 77 -3.78 6.98 -2.09
N CYS A 78 -3.73 5.73 -2.46
CA CYS A 78 -4.91 4.86 -2.47
C CYS A 78 -5.64 4.93 -1.12
N THR A 79 -6.93 5.24 -1.13
CA THR A 79 -7.83 5.27 0.04
C THR A 79 -8.58 3.95 0.23
N PHE A 80 -8.31 2.96 -0.62
CA PHE A 80 -9.07 1.72 -0.71
C PHE A 80 -10.53 1.95 -1.12
N CYS A 81 -10.78 2.99 -1.93
CA CYS A 81 -12.13 3.44 -2.31
C CYS A 81 -13.07 3.60 -1.11
N ALA A 82 -12.55 4.23 -0.02
CA ALA A 82 -13.30 4.39 1.23
C ALA A 82 -14.56 5.26 1.07
N GLU A 83 -14.70 5.94 -0.06
CA GLU A 83 -15.87 6.69 -0.50
C GLU A 83 -17.01 5.82 -1.04
N ARG A 84 -16.72 4.56 -1.33
CA ARG A 84 -17.70 3.58 -1.77
C ARG A 84 -18.30 2.82 -0.59
N ASP A 85 -19.48 2.29 -0.75
CA ASP A 85 -20.10 1.44 0.26
C ASP A 85 -19.55 0.01 0.18
N LEU A 86 -18.34 -0.18 0.62
CA LEU A 86 -17.69 -1.50 0.66
C LEU A 86 -18.42 -2.47 1.61
N ALA A 87 -19.09 -1.95 2.64
CA ALA A 87 -19.87 -2.75 3.58
C ALA A 87 -21.18 -3.22 2.95
N GLY A 88 -21.76 -2.42 2.04
CA GLY A 88 -22.93 -2.79 1.24
C GLY A 88 -22.61 -3.69 0.05
N GLY A 89 -21.35 -4.08 -0.14
CA GLY A 89 -20.92 -5.01 -1.19
C GLY A 89 -20.34 -4.36 -2.43
N GLU A 90 -20.20 -3.03 -2.48
CA GLU A 90 -19.45 -2.38 -3.55
C GLU A 90 -17.97 -2.77 -3.49
N MET A 91 -17.36 -2.98 -4.64
CA MET A 91 -15.95 -3.31 -4.72
C MET A 91 -15.08 -2.07 -5.01
N PRO A 92 -13.80 -2.07 -4.63
CA PRO A 92 -12.87 -1.04 -5.11
C PRO A 92 -12.85 -0.98 -6.64
N ALA A 93 -12.80 0.23 -7.20
CA ALA A 93 -12.89 0.45 -8.64
C ALA A 93 -11.84 -0.33 -9.46
N CYS A 94 -10.65 -0.53 -8.91
CA CYS A 94 -9.61 -1.32 -9.57
C CYS A 94 -9.94 -2.82 -9.64
N VAL A 95 -10.74 -3.32 -8.70
CA VAL A 95 -11.20 -4.72 -8.69
C VAL A 95 -12.31 -4.90 -9.72
N GLU A 96 -13.28 -3.97 -9.76
CA GLU A 96 -14.36 -3.99 -10.76
C GLU A 96 -13.84 -3.86 -12.20
N ALA A 97 -12.78 -3.08 -12.40
CA ALA A 97 -12.17 -2.87 -13.71
C ALA A 97 -11.21 -4.00 -14.14
N CYS A 98 -11.02 -5.01 -13.31
CA CYS A 98 -10.11 -6.13 -13.60
C CYS A 98 -10.87 -7.28 -14.25
N ASP A 99 -10.86 -7.35 -15.57
CA ASP A 99 -11.60 -8.36 -16.35
C ASP A 99 -11.12 -9.81 -16.09
N ASN A 100 -9.90 -9.98 -15.62
CA ASN A 100 -9.28 -11.29 -15.41
C ASN A 100 -9.31 -11.76 -13.94
N ASP A 101 -10.01 -11.05 -13.04
CA ASP A 101 -10.04 -11.39 -11.59
C ASP A 101 -8.65 -11.47 -10.90
N GLU A 102 -7.64 -10.81 -11.45
CA GLU A 102 -6.27 -10.81 -10.93
C GLU A 102 -6.11 -10.04 -9.61
N ILE A 103 -7.07 -9.16 -9.31
CA ILE A 103 -7.07 -8.36 -8.09
C ILE A 103 -8.13 -8.88 -7.13
N VAL A 104 -7.70 -9.50 -6.05
CA VAL A 104 -8.59 -10.00 -5.00
C VAL A 104 -8.49 -9.10 -3.78
N VAL A 105 -9.63 -8.66 -3.28
CA VAL A 105 -9.76 -7.85 -2.07
C VAL A 105 -10.70 -8.51 -1.06
N GLY A 106 -10.49 -8.23 0.21
CA GLY A 106 -11.37 -8.70 1.28
C GLY A 106 -10.80 -8.44 2.67
N ASP A 107 -11.58 -8.79 3.68
CA ASP A 107 -11.16 -8.70 5.07
C ASP A 107 -10.30 -9.93 5.44
N LEU A 108 -9.09 -9.66 5.92
CA LEU A 108 -8.18 -10.71 6.39
C LEU A 108 -8.61 -11.32 7.74
N ASN A 109 -9.49 -10.65 8.48
CA ASN A 109 -10.02 -11.15 9.75
C ASN A 109 -11.25 -12.07 9.55
N ASP A 110 -11.90 -11.97 8.38
CA ASP A 110 -13.02 -12.86 8.04
C ASP A 110 -12.49 -14.18 7.44
N PRO A 111 -12.63 -15.31 8.16
CA PRO A 111 -12.20 -16.64 7.66
C PRO A 111 -12.89 -17.05 6.37
N GLY A 112 -14.11 -16.57 6.13
CA GLY A 112 -14.93 -16.87 4.93
C GLY A 112 -14.59 -16.03 3.71
N SER A 113 -13.76 -15.00 3.85
CA SER A 113 -13.45 -14.07 2.75
C SER A 113 -12.71 -14.73 1.59
N LYS A 114 -12.94 -14.23 0.37
CA LYS A 114 -12.26 -14.70 -0.85
C LYS A 114 -10.73 -14.58 -0.70
N VAL A 115 -10.26 -13.46 -0.12
CA VAL A 115 -8.82 -13.21 0.06
C VAL A 115 -8.18 -14.25 0.98
N ARG A 116 -8.85 -14.67 2.06
CA ARG A 116 -8.33 -15.69 2.97
C ARG A 116 -8.20 -17.06 2.29
N ARG A 117 -9.17 -17.42 1.46
CA ARG A 117 -9.12 -18.67 0.67
C ARG A 117 -7.96 -18.65 -0.30
N VAL A 118 -7.78 -17.57 -1.04
CA VAL A 118 -6.66 -17.40 -2.00
C VAL A 118 -5.32 -17.48 -1.29
N LEU A 119 -5.14 -16.79 -0.16
CA LEU A 119 -3.91 -16.84 0.62
C LEU A 119 -3.60 -18.23 1.21
N GLY A 120 -4.63 -19.05 1.44
CA GLY A 120 -4.46 -20.44 1.90
C GLY A 120 -4.14 -21.42 0.77
N GLN A 121 -4.40 -21.08 -0.48
CA GLN A 121 -4.23 -21.95 -1.64
C GLN A 121 -2.96 -21.68 -2.44
N HIS A 122 -2.41 -20.47 -2.34
CA HIS A 122 -1.28 -20.02 -3.14
C HIS A 122 -0.09 -19.59 -2.28
N MET A 123 1.11 -19.82 -2.79
CA MET A 123 2.30 -19.20 -2.23
C MET A 123 2.26 -17.69 -2.51
N THR A 124 2.50 -16.90 -1.48
CA THR A 124 2.46 -15.44 -1.60
C THR A 124 3.65 -14.77 -0.95
N ILE A 125 4.06 -13.64 -1.50
CA ILE A 125 5.09 -12.79 -0.92
C ILE A 125 4.53 -11.39 -0.61
N ARG A 126 5.19 -10.71 0.32
CA ARG A 126 5.07 -9.28 0.54
C ARG A 126 6.37 -8.58 0.13
N ARG A 127 6.26 -7.39 -0.43
CA ARG A 127 7.46 -6.64 -0.81
C ARG A 127 8.24 -6.18 0.42
N LYS A 128 9.57 -6.25 0.35
CA LYS A 128 10.53 -5.76 1.36
C LYS A 128 10.21 -6.24 2.79
N PRO A 129 10.15 -7.56 3.03
CA PRO A 129 9.76 -8.11 4.33
C PRO A 129 10.70 -7.69 5.47
N GLY A 130 12.00 -7.53 5.19
CA GLY A 130 13.01 -7.12 6.17
C GLY A 130 12.79 -5.74 6.78
N LEU A 131 11.96 -4.88 6.18
CA LEU A 131 11.63 -3.56 6.74
C LEU A 131 10.55 -3.61 7.85
N GLY A 132 9.93 -4.73 8.10
CA GLY A 132 8.95 -4.90 9.16
C GLY A 132 7.68 -4.06 9.02
N THR A 133 7.44 -3.46 7.87
CA THR A 133 6.27 -2.59 7.63
C THR A 133 4.98 -3.38 7.43
N ARG A 134 5.07 -4.65 7.07
CA ARG A 134 3.97 -5.58 6.82
C ARG A 134 2.87 -4.97 5.94
N PRO A 135 3.14 -4.75 4.62
CA PRO A 135 2.14 -4.19 3.70
C PRO A 135 0.94 -5.12 3.57
N GLY A 136 -0.27 -4.54 3.41
CA GLY A 136 -1.51 -5.28 3.20
C GLY A 136 -1.68 -5.81 1.77
N VAL A 137 -0.64 -5.74 0.93
CA VAL A 137 -0.63 -6.26 -0.44
C VAL A 137 0.22 -7.51 -0.50
N TYR A 138 -0.37 -8.57 -1.04
CA TYR A 138 0.26 -9.87 -1.27
C TYR A 138 0.34 -10.12 -2.77
N TYR A 139 1.39 -10.76 -3.20
CA TYR A 139 1.60 -11.17 -4.58
C TYR A 139 1.63 -12.68 -4.63
N ILE A 140 0.77 -13.26 -5.46
CA ILE A 140 0.78 -14.70 -5.74
C ILE A 140 2.01 -15.01 -6.58
N ILE A 141 2.68 -16.12 -6.25
CA ILE A 141 3.82 -16.65 -7.00
C ILE A 141 3.38 -17.97 -7.57
N GLU A 142 3.39 -18.08 -8.88
CA GLU A 142 3.05 -19.32 -9.58
C GLU A 142 4.22 -20.30 -9.55
N ASP A 143 5.44 -19.81 -9.77
CA ASP A 143 6.65 -20.62 -9.75
C ASP A 143 7.66 -20.13 -8.70
N PRO A 144 7.83 -20.86 -7.59
CA PRO A 144 8.80 -20.51 -6.56
C PRO A 144 10.26 -20.47 -7.05
N SER A 145 10.60 -21.13 -8.13
CA SER A 145 11.96 -21.13 -8.67
C SER A 145 12.41 -19.76 -9.17
N THR A 146 11.48 -18.93 -9.62
CA THR A 146 11.75 -17.55 -10.04
C THR A 146 12.30 -16.67 -8.93
N LEU A 147 11.99 -16.98 -7.67
CA LEU A 147 12.52 -16.26 -6.51
C LEU A 147 14.01 -16.51 -6.28
N ILE A 148 14.47 -17.71 -6.62
CA ILE A 148 15.88 -18.09 -6.46
C ILE A 148 16.73 -17.35 -7.49
N GLU A 149 16.23 -17.21 -8.72
CA GLU A 149 16.92 -16.46 -9.78
C GLU A 149 17.00 -14.96 -9.50
N MET A 150 16.02 -14.42 -8.77
CA MET A 150 15.96 -12.99 -8.42
C MET A 150 16.72 -12.64 -7.13
N ALA A 151 17.11 -13.62 -6.35
CA ALA A 151 17.95 -13.38 -5.18
C ALA A 151 19.35 -12.95 -5.66
N PRO A 152 19.86 -11.76 -5.25
CA PRO A 152 21.25 -11.45 -5.51
C PRO A 152 22.09 -12.55 -4.88
N ALA A 153 23.08 -13.04 -5.61
CA ALA A 153 24.04 -14.00 -5.07
C ALA A 153 24.51 -13.44 -3.71
N ALA A 154 24.26 -14.20 -2.65
CA ALA A 154 24.71 -13.80 -1.33
C ALA A 154 26.23 -13.69 -1.42
N GLU A 155 26.75 -12.45 -1.35
CA GLU A 155 28.17 -12.24 -1.10
C GLU A 155 28.44 -12.88 0.26
N VAL A 156 29.12 -14.02 0.22
CA VAL A 156 29.64 -14.63 1.43
C VAL A 156 30.71 -13.68 1.93
N VAL A 157 30.35 -12.84 2.89
CA VAL A 157 31.33 -12.07 3.65
C VAL A 157 32.06 -13.09 4.51
N GLU A 158 33.25 -13.51 4.08
CA GLU A 158 34.17 -14.23 4.94
C GLU A 158 34.54 -13.30 6.11
N ILE A 159 33.99 -13.63 7.28
CA ILE A 159 34.42 -12.99 8.52
C ILE A 159 35.82 -13.53 8.77
N VAL A 160 36.84 -12.74 8.41
CA VAL A 160 38.23 -12.99 8.83
C VAL A 160 38.24 -12.75 10.33
N GLU A 161 38.32 -13.84 11.11
CA GLU A 161 38.63 -13.74 12.54
C GLU A 161 40.07 -13.17 12.65
N GLU A 162 40.19 -11.91 13.01
CA GLU A 162 41.47 -11.35 13.43
C GLU A 162 41.90 -12.08 14.70
N GLY A 163 42.86 -12.98 14.55
CA GLY A 163 43.45 -13.70 15.66
C GLY A 163 44.09 -12.71 16.64
N ASP A 164 43.64 -12.77 17.87
CA ASP A 164 44.32 -12.16 19.02
C ASP A 164 45.76 -12.65 19.08
N ASN A 165 46.70 -11.82 18.64
CA ASN A 165 48.09 -11.96 18.99
C ASN A 165 48.38 -11.13 20.24
N ALA A 166 48.47 -11.82 21.38
CA ALA A 166 48.96 -11.34 22.63
C ALA A 166 50.45 -10.96 22.55
#